data_1adc8d30163550befd3a7b4ba5189804
#
_entry.id   1adc8d30163550befd3a7b4ba5189804
#
_cell.length_a   1.000
_cell.length_b   1.000
_cell.length_c   1.000
_cell.angle_alpha   90.00
_cell.angle_beta   90.00
_cell.angle_gamma   90.00
#
_symmetry.space_group_name_H-M   'P 1'
#
loop_
_entity.id
_entity.type
_entity.pdbx_description
1 polymer ?
#
loop_
_entity_poly.entity_id
_entity_poly.type
_entity_poly.pdbx_seq_one_letter_code
_entity_poly.pdbx_strand_id
1 'polypeptide(L)'
;MLNLIDETYINKKDKELVEEFLYSFTKKKFILGINKYTKSIQKHVQIDGIIDDFTRVQSSRKKSIYKIDEVPKDALILSVSTGSPLEVKNALDKKGFENINYLSFYKYSKIDKELLVKPPFITDFEDDFKNNKVEYEKVYNLLCDEKSKEIFTKVINFKISFDFDFMQGFTNNHKEQYFDKELVPNIKDIVFLDGGSYVGDTIPQIISNFPDFKKIYCIEPNNLHINIAKKNFSKYENIEFINCGLGNKKIENMTNQKLQNNCAHDYQASNINTIDNLINEKVDFIKLDIEGAEQDALIGAKNTIKENQAILAICIYHKAQDWYKIPQIVLDINPNYKIYLRHYMEGIFETVMYFIPLNSD
;
A
#
# COMPACT_ATOMS: atom_id res chain seq x y z
N MET A 1 10.65 -3.33 23.35
CA MET A 1 10.86 -4.71 22.84
C MET A 1 9.75 -5.00 21.82
N LEU A 2 10.09 -5.51 20.65
CA LEU A 2 9.12 -5.82 19.61
C LEU A 2 8.15 -6.91 20.10
N ASN A 3 6.86 -6.56 20.23
CA ASN A 3 5.83 -7.46 20.75
C ASN A 3 5.02 -8.03 19.58
N LEU A 4 5.54 -9.09 18.98
CA LEU A 4 4.88 -9.79 17.89
C LEU A 4 4.05 -10.96 18.39
N ILE A 5 3.00 -11.26 17.62
CA ILE A 5 2.22 -12.48 17.82
C ILE A 5 3.11 -13.70 17.63
N ASP A 6 2.76 -14.77 18.33
CA ASP A 6 3.40 -16.07 18.18
C ASP A 6 3.13 -16.63 16.77
N GLU A 7 4.06 -17.41 16.23
CA GLU A 7 3.94 -18.06 14.91
C GLU A 7 2.74 -19.01 14.82
N THR A 8 2.22 -19.45 15.96
CA THR A 8 1.04 -20.31 16.09
C THR A 8 -0.27 -19.52 16.20
N TYR A 9 -0.20 -18.18 16.13
CA TYR A 9 -1.38 -17.33 16.27
C TYR A 9 -2.43 -17.65 15.21
N ILE A 10 -3.64 -17.89 15.68
CA ILE A 10 -4.82 -18.10 14.85
C ILE A 10 -5.94 -17.21 15.39
N ASN A 11 -6.51 -16.36 14.56
CA ASN A 11 -7.78 -15.72 14.89
C ASN A 11 -8.89 -16.78 14.85
N LYS A 12 -9.19 -17.36 16.00
CA LYS A 12 -10.15 -18.47 16.14
C LYS A 12 -11.54 -18.06 15.67
N LYS A 13 -11.97 -16.83 16.03
CA LYS A 13 -13.28 -16.30 15.63
C LYS A 13 -13.41 -16.24 14.11
N ASP A 14 -12.45 -15.61 13.42
CA ASP A 14 -12.49 -15.51 11.98
C ASP A 14 -12.42 -16.87 11.29
N LYS A 15 -11.61 -17.79 11.84
CA LYS A 15 -11.50 -19.15 11.31
C LYS A 15 -12.84 -19.90 11.42
N GLU A 16 -13.51 -19.84 12.56
CA GLU A 16 -14.83 -20.45 12.79
C GLU A 16 -15.88 -19.86 11.84
N LEU A 17 -15.92 -18.53 11.70
CA LEU A 17 -16.84 -17.85 10.77
C LEU A 17 -16.55 -18.19 9.31
N VAL A 18 -15.28 -18.35 8.92
CA VAL A 18 -14.93 -18.82 7.55
C VAL A 18 -15.43 -20.24 7.33
N GLU A 19 -15.24 -21.15 8.29
CA GLU A 19 -15.75 -22.53 8.20
C GLU A 19 -17.29 -22.53 8.13
N GLU A 20 -17.97 -21.69 8.90
CA GLU A 20 -19.43 -21.54 8.85
C GLU A 20 -19.89 -20.96 7.50
N PHE A 21 -19.19 -19.96 6.98
CA PHE A 21 -19.49 -19.39 5.65
C PHE A 21 -19.36 -20.43 4.53
N LEU A 22 -18.39 -21.33 4.64
CA LEU A 22 -18.17 -22.38 3.65
C LEU A 22 -19.21 -23.51 3.75
N TYR A 23 -19.49 -23.99 4.97
CA TYR A 23 -20.13 -25.30 5.17
C TYR A 23 -21.50 -25.26 5.82
N SER A 24 -21.93 -24.12 6.42
CA SER A 24 -23.28 -24.05 6.99
C SER A 24 -24.35 -24.13 5.90
N PHE A 25 -25.39 -24.93 6.16
CA PHE A 25 -26.60 -25.03 5.34
C PHE A 25 -27.77 -24.22 5.89
N THR A 26 -27.64 -23.71 7.13
CA THR A 26 -28.71 -22.99 7.84
C THR A 26 -28.49 -21.47 7.83
N LYS A 27 -27.25 -21.01 7.82
CA LYS A 27 -26.92 -19.58 7.74
C LYS A 27 -27.15 -19.02 6.35
N LYS A 28 -27.79 -17.86 6.30
CA LYS A 28 -27.85 -17.04 5.09
C LYS A 28 -26.48 -16.39 4.86
N LYS A 29 -25.98 -16.45 3.62
CA LYS A 29 -24.64 -16.03 3.23
C LYS A 29 -24.68 -14.89 2.24
N PHE A 30 -24.10 -13.77 2.59
CA PHE A 30 -24.04 -12.60 1.71
C PHE A 30 -22.59 -12.15 1.49
N ILE A 31 -22.34 -11.57 0.31
CA ILE A 31 -21.07 -10.89 0.03
C ILE A 31 -21.34 -9.40 -0.06
N LEU A 32 -20.60 -8.59 0.71
CA LEU A 32 -20.65 -7.14 0.64
C LEU A 32 -19.59 -6.63 -0.32
N GLY A 33 -20.05 -6.02 -1.42
CA GLY A 33 -19.23 -5.46 -2.50
C GLY A 33 -19.26 -6.27 -3.79
N ILE A 34 -19.00 -5.59 -4.93
CA ILE A 34 -18.98 -6.18 -6.27
C ILE A 34 -17.63 -5.90 -6.92
N ASN A 35 -16.74 -6.90 -6.91
CA ASN A 35 -15.41 -6.80 -7.52
C ASN A 35 -14.88 -8.18 -7.96
N LYS A 36 -13.57 -8.26 -8.29
CA LYS A 36 -12.92 -9.52 -8.69
C LYS A 36 -13.00 -10.61 -7.62
N TYR A 37 -12.96 -10.25 -6.34
CA TYR A 37 -13.04 -11.19 -5.21
C TYR A 37 -14.44 -11.81 -5.13
N THR A 38 -15.51 -11.01 -5.27
CA THR A 38 -16.90 -11.49 -5.32
C THR A 38 -17.07 -12.58 -6.38
N LYS A 39 -16.59 -12.31 -7.60
CA LYS A 39 -16.67 -13.27 -8.72
C LYS A 39 -15.87 -14.55 -8.43
N SER A 40 -14.75 -14.44 -7.76
CA SER A 40 -13.92 -15.58 -7.38
C SER A 40 -14.62 -16.47 -6.35
N ILE A 41 -15.17 -15.87 -5.28
CA ILE A 41 -15.85 -16.60 -4.20
C ILE A 41 -17.09 -17.34 -4.74
N GLN A 42 -17.89 -16.69 -5.59
CA GLN A 42 -19.11 -17.28 -6.16
C GLN A 42 -18.88 -18.56 -6.98
N LYS A 43 -17.65 -18.82 -7.43
CA LYS A 43 -17.32 -20.07 -8.12
C LYS A 43 -17.24 -21.27 -7.17
N HIS A 44 -17.07 -21.02 -5.87
CA HIS A 44 -16.78 -22.04 -4.87
C HIS A 44 -17.82 -22.10 -3.75
N VAL A 45 -18.56 -21.01 -3.52
CA VAL A 45 -19.54 -20.91 -2.43
C VAL A 45 -20.87 -20.45 -2.97
N GLN A 46 -21.93 -21.18 -2.62
CA GLN A 46 -23.29 -20.74 -2.87
C GLN A 46 -23.65 -19.64 -1.88
N ILE A 47 -24.10 -18.49 -2.38
CA ILE A 47 -24.52 -17.34 -1.58
C ILE A 47 -25.99 -17.02 -1.82
N ASP A 48 -26.66 -16.41 -0.84
CA ASP A 48 -28.05 -15.96 -0.91
C ASP A 48 -28.18 -14.61 -1.61
N GLY A 49 -27.13 -13.76 -1.59
CA GLY A 49 -27.14 -12.49 -2.29
C GLY A 49 -25.85 -11.68 -2.16
N ILE A 50 -25.82 -10.56 -2.88
CA ILE A 50 -24.75 -9.57 -2.83
C ILE A 50 -25.32 -8.31 -2.20
N ILE A 51 -24.56 -7.66 -1.33
CA ILE A 51 -24.93 -6.38 -0.72
C ILE A 51 -24.20 -5.27 -1.46
N ASP A 52 -24.96 -4.29 -1.97
CA ASP A 52 -24.41 -3.09 -2.59
C ASP A 52 -25.36 -1.91 -2.38
N ASP A 53 -25.00 -1.03 -1.45
CA ASP A 53 -25.80 0.14 -1.11
C ASP A 53 -25.69 1.28 -2.15
N PHE A 54 -24.70 1.22 -3.05
CA PHE A 54 -24.43 2.26 -4.04
C PHE A 54 -25.10 2.00 -5.38
N THR A 55 -25.32 0.75 -5.74
CA THR A 55 -25.92 0.41 -7.04
C THR A 55 -27.41 0.76 -7.06
N ARG A 56 -27.79 1.60 -8.04
CA ARG A 56 -29.20 2.00 -8.28
C ARG A 56 -29.97 0.99 -9.15
N VAL A 57 -29.32 -0.02 -9.69
CA VAL A 57 -29.90 -0.97 -10.64
C VAL A 57 -30.75 -2.00 -9.89
N GLN A 58 -32.04 -1.79 -9.87
CA GLN A 58 -33.01 -2.88 -9.62
C GLN A 58 -33.05 -3.76 -10.88
N SER A 59 -32.37 -4.90 -10.87
CA SER A 59 -32.56 -5.87 -11.93
C SER A 59 -33.92 -6.53 -11.73
N SER A 60 -34.82 -6.35 -12.67
CA SER A 60 -36.21 -6.85 -12.64
C SER A 60 -36.35 -8.38 -12.80
N ARG A 61 -35.21 -9.13 -12.80
CA ARG A 61 -35.20 -10.59 -12.96
C ARG A 61 -34.29 -11.24 -11.94
N LYS A 62 -34.84 -11.69 -10.81
CA LYS A 62 -34.21 -12.28 -9.62
C LYS A 62 -33.37 -11.27 -8.84
N LYS A 63 -33.90 -10.81 -7.71
CA LYS A 63 -33.22 -9.93 -6.77
C LYS A 63 -31.99 -10.65 -6.19
N SER A 64 -30.83 -10.45 -6.79
CA SER A 64 -29.54 -10.96 -6.29
C SER A 64 -28.70 -9.89 -5.58
N ILE A 65 -29.15 -8.61 -5.67
CA ILE A 65 -28.51 -7.47 -5.04
C ILE A 65 -29.47 -6.90 -3.99
N TYR A 66 -28.95 -6.70 -2.79
CA TYR A 66 -29.69 -6.27 -1.60
C TYR A 66 -29.06 -5.00 -1.04
N LYS A 67 -29.89 -4.18 -0.38
CA LYS A 67 -29.40 -3.15 0.56
C LYS A 67 -29.14 -3.81 1.89
N ILE A 68 -28.21 -3.24 2.67
CA ILE A 68 -27.83 -3.83 3.98
C ILE A 68 -29.04 -3.99 4.92
N ASP A 69 -30.00 -3.08 4.86
CA ASP A 69 -31.20 -3.12 5.71
C ASP A 69 -32.24 -4.18 5.26
N GLU A 70 -32.07 -4.80 4.09
CA GLU A 70 -32.89 -5.90 3.58
C GLU A 70 -32.32 -7.28 3.96
N VAL A 71 -31.10 -7.33 4.53
CA VAL A 71 -30.41 -8.56 4.90
C VAL A 71 -30.91 -9.07 6.26
N PRO A 72 -31.24 -10.37 6.40
CA PRO A 72 -31.59 -10.96 7.68
C PRO A 72 -30.51 -10.76 8.74
N LYS A 73 -30.89 -10.44 9.97
CA LYS A 73 -29.94 -10.11 11.05
C LYS A 73 -29.06 -11.27 11.49
N ASP A 74 -29.48 -12.49 11.27
CA ASP A 74 -28.74 -13.73 11.51
C ASP A 74 -27.85 -14.17 10.34
N ALA A 75 -27.78 -13.36 9.29
CA ALA A 75 -26.92 -13.64 8.15
C ALA A 75 -25.44 -13.45 8.47
N LEU A 76 -24.60 -14.26 7.82
CA LEU A 76 -23.16 -14.12 7.83
C LEU A 76 -22.69 -13.37 6.57
N ILE A 77 -21.97 -12.28 6.76
CA ILE A 77 -21.53 -11.39 5.67
C ILE A 77 -20.02 -11.53 5.44
N LEU A 78 -19.63 -11.80 4.20
CA LEU A 78 -18.24 -11.71 3.76
C LEU A 78 -18.01 -10.37 3.05
N SER A 79 -17.20 -9.50 3.63
CA SER A 79 -16.81 -8.22 3.02
C SER A 79 -15.61 -8.38 2.08
N VAL A 80 -15.73 -7.85 0.87
CA VAL A 80 -14.63 -7.76 -0.10
C VAL A 80 -14.13 -6.32 -0.29
N SER A 81 -14.40 -5.45 0.68
CA SER A 81 -13.91 -4.08 0.69
C SER A 81 -12.38 -4.07 0.82
N THR A 82 -11.71 -3.32 -0.05
CA THR A 82 -10.25 -3.12 -0.02
C THR A 82 -9.86 -1.69 0.31
N GLY A 83 -10.75 -0.72 0.08
CA GLY A 83 -10.47 0.69 0.34
C GLY A 83 -10.68 1.09 1.81
N SER A 84 -11.74 0.60 2.45
CA SER A 84 -12.04 0.89 3.87
C SER A 84 -12.48 -0.39 4.60
N PRO A 85 -11.61 -1.40 4.72
CA PRO A 85 -12.01 -2.71 5.26
C PRO A 85 -12.35 -2.67 6.75
N LEU A 86 -11.65 -1.86 7.54
CA LEU A 86 -11.90 -1.71 8.97
C LEU A 86 -13.18 -0.92 9.25
N GLU A 87 -13.40 0.18 8.54
CA GLU A 87 -14.64 0.96 8.63
C GLU A 87 -15.86 0.08 8.31
N VAL A 88 -15.78 -0.71 7.24
CA VAL A 88 -16.85 -1.66 6.86
C VAL A 88 -17.06 -2.71 7.93
N LYS A 89 -15.99 -3.33 8.45
CA LYS A 89 -16.08 -4.29 9.57
C LYS A 89 -16.79 -3.67 10.77
N ASN A 90 -16.33 -2.51 11.22
CA ASN A 90 -16.91 -1.81 12.37
C ASN A 90 -18.39 -1.41 12.15
N ALA A 91 -18.75 -1.03 10.93
CA ALA A 91 -20.14 -0.71 10.58
C ALA A 91 -21.05 -1.95 10.61
N LEU A 92 -20.56 -3.10 10.16
CA LEU A 92 -21.29 -4.38 10.24
C LEU A 92 -21.43 -4.86 11.69
N ASP A 93 -20.36 -4.78 12.48
CA ASP A 93 -20.36 -5.11 13.92
C ASP A 93 -21.39 -4.24 14.67
N LYS A 94 -21.40 -2.92 14.40
CA LYS A 94 -22.37 -1.98 15.01
C LYS A 94 -23.82 -2.30 14.62
N LYS A 95 -24.05 -2.82 13.43
CA LYS A 95 -25.38 -3.27 12.97
C LYS A 95 -25.73 -4.66 13.50
N GLY A 96 -24.84 -5.34 14.21
CA GLY A 96 -25.04 -6.65 14.84
C GLY A 96 -24.93 -7.83 13.87
N PHE A 97 -24.25 -7.67 12.73
CA PHE A 97 -23.98 -8.76 11.81
C PHE A 97 -22.71 -9.53 12.16
N GLU A 98 -22.76 -10.85 12.11
CA GLU A 98 -21.55 -11.65 12.01
C GLU A 98 -20.89 -11.41 10.64
N ASN A 99 -19.62 -11.11 10.66
CA ASN A 99 -18.92 -10.77 9.41
C ASN A 99 -17.47 -11.21 9.42
N ILE A 100 -16.96 -11.48 8.22
CA ILE A 100 -15.57 -11.79 7.93
C ILE A 100 -15.10 -10.90 6.77
N ASN A 101 -13.81 -10.66 6.69
CA ASN A 101 -13.19 -9.98 5.56
C ASN A 101 -12.58 -10.98 4.58
N TYR A 102 -12.25 -10.50 3.36
CA TYR A 102 -11.65 -11.36 2.34
C TYR A 102 -10.28 -11.93 2.73
N LEU A 103 -9.46 -11.20 3.50
CA LEU A 103 -8.13 -11.67 3.90
C LEU A 103 -8.26 -12.87 4.85
N SER A 104 -9.15 -12.80 5.85
CA SER A 104 -9.45 -13.93 6.73
C SER A 104 -10.04 -15.10 5.94
N PHE A 105 -10.96 -14.84 4.99
CA PHE A 105 -11.46 -15.87 4.11
C PHE A 105 -10.35 -16.51 3.27
N TYR A 106 -9.47 -15.72 2.67
CA TYR A 106 -8.32 -16.20 1.92
C TYR A 106 -7.41 -17.07 2.79
N LYS A 107 -7.09 -16.62 4.03
CA LYS A 107 -6.18 -17.33 4.94
C LYS A 107 -6.76 -18.68 5.41
N TYR A 108 -8.00 -18.69 5.90
CA TYR A 108 -8.58 -19.84 6.61
C TYR A 108 -9.43 -20.76 5.75
N SER A 109 -9.83 -20.37 4.54
CA SER A 109 -10.56 -21.27 3.64
C SER A 109 -9.66 -22.45 3.23
N LYS A 110 -10.27 -23.64 3.10
CA LYS A 110 -9.60 -24.85 2.58
C LYS A 110 -9.64 -24.93 1.03
N ILE A 111 -10.10 -23.86 0.38
CA ILE A 111 -10.08 -23.73 -1.07
C ILE A 111 -8.62 -23.57 -1.52
N ASP A 112 -8.25 -24.23 -2.61
CA ASP A 112 -6.94 -24.06 -3.21
C ASP A 112 -6.67 -22.58 -3.52
N LYS A 113 -5.56 -22.06 -3.03
CA LYS A 113 -5.20 -20.64 -3.16
C LYS A 113 -5.04 -20.19 -4.61
N GLU A 114 -4.68 -21.12 -5.52
CA GLU A 114 -4.57 -20.82 -6.94
C GLU A 114 -5.95 -20.58 -7.61
N LEU A 115 -7.03 -21.04 -6.97
CA LEU A 115 -8.40 -20.83 -7.43
C LEU A 115 -9.02 -19.52 -6.91
N LEU A 116 -8.38 -18.88 -5.93
CA LEU A 116 -8.80 -17.62 -5.34
C LEU A 116 -7.99 -16.46 -5.90
N VAL A 117 -8.57 -15.28 -5.92
CA VAL A 117 -7.82 -14.06 -6.25
C VAL A 117 -6.85 -13.75 -5.11
N LYS A 118 -5.55 -13.76 -5.39
CA LYS A 118 -4.51 -13.42 -4.40
C LYS A 118 -4.67 -11.96 -3.97
N PRO A 119 -4.69 -11.68 -2.65
CA PRO A 119 -4.51 -10.32 -2.15
C PRO A 119 -3.13 -9.79 -2.55
N PRO A 120 -3.01 -8.55 -3.06
CA PRO A 120 -1.72 -8.00 -3.45
C PRO A 120 -0.82 -7.75 -2.23
N PHE A 121 0.50 -7.81 -2.40
CA PHE A 121 1.53 -7.34 -1.46
C PHE A 121 1.52 -7.95 -0.04
N ILE A 122 0.87 -9.10 0.17
CA ILE A 122 0.72 -9.67 1.52
C ILE A 122 0.94 -11.20 1.55
N THR A 123 0.81 -11.89 0.43
CA THR A 123 0.82 -13.36 0.42
C THR A 123 2.16 -13.98 0.80
N ASP A 124 3.27 -13.30 0.53
CA ASP A 124 4.62 -13.79 0.79
C ASP A 124 5.18 -13.28 2.13
N PHE A 125 4.41 -12.43 2.83
CA PHE A 125 4.90 -11.69 4.00
C PHE A 125 5.17 -12.62 5.19
N GLU A 126 4.27 -13.56 5.46
CA GLU A 126 4.40 -14.50 6.59
C GLU A 126 5.66 -15.36 6.46
N ASP A 127 5.93 -15.89 5.27
CA ASP A 127 7.11 -16.75 5.02
C ASP A 127 8.40 -15.93 5.04
N ASP A 128 8.40 -14.74 4.45
CA ASP A 128 9.56 -13.85 4.50
C ASP A 128 9.88 -13.45 5.94
N PHE A 129 8.86 -13.08 6.72
CA PHE A 129 9.03 -12.71 8.11
C PHE A 129 9.65 -13.85 8.95
N LYS A 130 9.13 -15.09 8.81
CA LYS A 130 9.68 -16.27 9.51
C LYS A 130 11.15 -16.50 9.21
N ASN A 131 11.52 -16.36 7.94
CA ASN A 131 12.90 -16.61 7.49
C ASN A 131 13.88 -15.47 7.83
N ASN A 132 13.39 -14.23 7.99
CA ASN A 132 14.20 -13.02 8.13
C ASN A 132 13.89 -12.22 9.41
N LYS A 133 13.31 -12.84 10.45
CA LYS A 133 12.87 -12.16 11.69
C LYS A 133 13.93 -11.26 12.30
N VAL A 134 15.19 -11.68 12.30
CA VAL A 134 16.33 -10.88 12.83
C VAL A 134 16.47 -9.55 12.08
N GLU A 135 16.22 -9.52 10.77
CA GLU A 135 16.32 -8.29 9.98
C GLU A 135 15.18 -7.32 10.33
N TYR A 136 13.97 -7.82 10.55
CA TYR A 136 12.85 -7.01 11.04
C TYR A 136 13.12 -6.44 12.45
N GLU A 137 13.71 -7.23 13.35
CA GLU A 137 14.09 -6.77 14.69
C GLU A 137 15.17 -5.68 14.65
N LYS A 138 16.15 -5.78 13.73
CA LYS A 138 17.14 -4.73 13.51
C LYS A 138 16.46 -3.41 13.11
N VAL A 139 15.54 -3.45 12.16
CA VAL A 139 14.83 -2.25 11.70
C VAL A 139 13.97 -1.65 12.82
N TYR A 140 13.25 -2.48 13.58
CA TYR A 140 12.49 -2.00 14.74
C TYR A 140 13.37 -1.19 15.71
N ASN A 141 14.59 -1.65 15.96
CA ASN A 141 15.53 -0.98 16.86
C ASN A 141 16.11 0.32 16.26
N LEU A 142 16.09 0.49 14.95
CA LEU A 142 16.52 1.71 14.25
C LEU A 142 15.43 2.79 14.22
N LEU A 143 14.16 2.45 14.49
CA LEU A 143 13.06 3.40 14.50
C LEU A 143 13.21 4.41 15.64
N CYS A 144 13.13 5.70 15.30
CA CYS A 144 13.49 6.79 16.20
C CYS A 144 12.39 7.20 17.18
N ASP A 145 11.12 6.90 16.92
CA ASP A 145 10.02 7.26 17.82
C ASP A 145 9.13 6.06 18.19
N GLU A 146 8.42 6.18 19.30
CA GLU A 146 7.53 5.11 19.79
C GLU A 146 6.31 4.92 18.88
N LYS A 147 5.84 5.98 18.20
CA LYS A 147 4.76 5.91 17.20
C LYS A 147 5.14 5.00 16.04
N SER A 148 6.36 5.13 15.52
CA SER A 148 6.89 4.24 14.47
C SER A 148 6.98 2.80 14.93
N LYS A 149 7.43 2.55 16.17
CA LYS A 149 7.55 1.20 16.74
C LYS A 149 6.17 0.55 16.97
N GLU A 150 5.19 1.32 17.41
CA GLU A 150 3.81 0.84 17.56
C GLU A 150 3.22 0.48 16.19
N ILE A 151 3.35 1.38 15.19
CA ILE A 151 2.88 1.15 13.82
C ILE A 151 3.55 -0.09 13.23
N PHE A 152 4.88 -0.20 13.35
CA PHE A 152 5.64 -1.35 12.87
C PHE A 152 5.09 -2.66 13.44
N THR A 153 4.89 -2.71 14.76
CA THR A 153 4.36 -3.89 15.45
C THR A 153 2.95 -4.25 14.99
N LYS A 154 2.05 -3.27 14.94
CA LYS A 154 0.65 -3.47 14.54
C LYS A 154 0.55 -3.96 13.09
N VAL A 155 1.23 -3.29 12.15
CA VAL A 155 1.14 -3.64 10.74
C VAL A 155 1.79 -5.00 10.44
N ILE A 156 2.89 -5.35 11.09
CA ILE A 156 3.49 -6.69 10.95
C ILE A 156 2.54 -7.76 11.49
N ASN A 157 1.99 -7.57 12.71
CA ASN A 157 1.04 -8.51 13.27
C ASN A 157 -0.18 -8.71 12.36
N PHE A 158 -0.70 -7.61 11.78
CA PHE A 158 -1.77 -7.68 10.79
C PHE A 158 -1.35 -8.45 9.53
N LYS A 159 -0.18 -8.15 8.95
CA LYS A 159 0.29 -8.82 7.72
C LYS A 159 0.54 -10.32 7.92
N ILE A 160 0.91 -10.75 9.11
CA ILE A 160 1.10 -12.17 9.44
C ILE A 160 -0.25 -12.86 9.70
N SER A 161 -1.16 -12.21 10.45
CA SER A 161 -2.41 -12.81 10.92
C SER A 161 -3.61 -12.60 10.02
N PHE A 162 -3.65 -11.49 9.28
CA PHE A 162 -4.82 -10.91 8.60
C PHE A 162 -5.94 -10.49 9.56
N ASP A 163 -5.60 -10.30 10.83
CA ASP A 163 -6.54 -9.91 11.87
C ASP A 163 -6.65 -8.39 11.97
N PHE A 164 -7.81 -7.86 11.62
CA PHE A 164 -8.09 -6.42 11.64
C PHE A 164 -8.13 -5.82 13.05
N ASP A 165 -8.12 -6.61 14.11
CA ASP A 165 -8.00 -6.05 15.46
C ASP A 165 -6.64 -5.36 15.66
N PHE A 166 -5.59 -5.78 14.95
CA PHE A 166 -4.31 -5.06 14.93
C PHE A 166 -4.36 -3.72 14.19
N MET A 167 -5.36 -3.51 13.33
CA MET A 167 -5.52 -2.26 12.59
C MET A 167 -6.42 -1.24 13.30
N GLN A 168 -6.93 -1.54 14.49
CA GLN A 168 -7.74 -0.59 15.25
C GLN A 168 -6.97 0.70 15.54
N GLY A 169 -7.61 1.83 15.22
CA GLY A 169 -7.04 3.18 15.34
C GLY A 169 -6.40 3.72 14.06
N PHE A 170 -6.20 2.88 13.02
CA PHE A 170 -5.84 3.38 11.69
C PHE A 170 -7.06 3.88 10.94
N THR A 171 -6.85 4.90 10.13
CA THR A 171 -7.86 5.49 9.24
C THR A 171 -7.23 5.83 7.90
N ASN A 172 -8.05 5.94 6.86
CA ASN A 172 -7.59 6.41 5.56
C ASN A 172 -7.23 7.90 5.62
N ASN A 173 -5.95 8.23 5.62
CA ASN A 173 -5.44 9.60 5.72
C ASN A 173 -4.47 9.95 4.58
N HIS A 174 -4.97 9.90 3.35
CA HIS A 174 -4.18 10.24 2.17
C HIS A 174 -3.69 11.70 2.13
N LYS A 175 -4.26 12.60 2.96
CA LYS A 175 -3.84 14.01 2.99
C LYS A 175 -2.51 14.23 3.70
N GLU A 176 -2.19 13.38 4.67
CA GLU A 176 -0.93 13.44 5.41
C GLU A 176 0.11 12.48 4.87
N GLN A 177 -0.27 11.59 3.97
CA GLN A 177 0.65 10.67 3.33
C GLN A 177 1.77 11.45 2.65
N TYR A 178 3.02 11.09 2.95
CA TYR A 178 4.28 11.76 2.57
C TYR A 178 4.54 13.12 3.25
N PHE A 179 3.54 13.75 3.87
CA PHE A 179 3.62 15.11 4.43
C PHE A 179 3.30 15.14 5.92
N ASP A 180 3.77 14.12 6.67
CA ASP A 180 3.61 14.09 8.14
C ASP A 180 4.28 15.31 8.76
N LYS A 181 3.47 16.19 9.39
CA LYS A 181 3.93 17.47 9.93
C LYS A 181 4.88 17.34 11.13
N GLU A 182 4.89 16.17 11.77
CA GLU A 182 5.85 15.87 12.85
C GLU A 182 7.23 15.53 12.30
N LEU A 183 7.33 15.10 11.03
CA LEU A 183 8.55 14.59 10.42
C LEU A 183 9.10 15.49 9.32
N VAL A 184 8.23 16.09 8.53
CA VAL A 184 8.60 16.87 7.35
C VAL A 184 8.61 18.34 7.68
N PRO A 185 9.79 18.99 7.73
CA PRO A 185 9.90 20.41 8.01
C PRO A 185 9.35 21.25 6.84
N ASN A 186 9.05 22.50 7.11
CA ASN A 186 8.74 23.46 6.05
C ASN A 186 10.03 23.88 5.34
N ILE A 187 10.16 23.51 4.06
CA ILE A 187 11.32 23.80 3.21
C ILE A 187 10.89 24.86 2.18
N LYS A 188 11.57 26.01 2.18
CA LYS A 188 11.40 27.03 1.14
C LYS A 188 12.12 26.64 -0.14
N ASP A 189 11.58 27.03 -1.27
CA ASP A 189 12.17 26.78 -2.60
C ASP A 189 12.51 25.31 -2.82
N ILE A 190 11.67 24.39 -2.27
CA ILE A 190 11.91 22.95 -2.33
C ILE A 190 11.99 22.43 -3.76
N VAL A 191 12.93 21.55 -4.04
CA VAL A 191 12.98 20.70 -5.22
C VAL A 191 12.49 19.32 -4.83
N PHE A 192 11.31 18.94 -5.30
CA PHE A 192 10.61 17.71 -4.96
C PHE A 192 10.66 16.71 -6.12
N LEU A 193 11.02 15.46 -5.84
CA LEU A 193 10.94 14.37 -6.80
C LEU A 193 9.80 13.41 -6.40
N ASP A 194 8.81 13.29 -7.27
CA ASP A 194 7.67 12.38 -7.16
C ASP A 194 7.87 11.18 -8.09
N GLY A 195 8.44 10.10 -7.59
CA GLY A 195 8.57 8.83 -8.29
C GLY A 195 7.29 7.99 -8.14
N GLY A 196 6.68 7.61 -9.28
CA GLY A 196 5.35 7.03 -9.34
C GLY A 196 4.27 8.10 -9.22
N SER A 197 4.37 9.14 -10.03
CA SER A 197 3.46 10.29 -9.96
C SER A 197 2.06 10.02 -10.53
N TYR A 198 1.80 8.83 -11.08
CA TYR A 198 0.51 8.43 -11.65
C TYR A 198 -0.08 9.53 -12.54
N VAL A 199 -1.30 10.01 -12.24
CA VAL A 199 -1.96 11.12 -12.95
C VAL A 199 -1.69 12.49 -12.30
N GLY A 200 -0.70 12.58 -11.42
CA GLY A 200 -0.33 13.78 -10.68
C GLY A 200 -1.17 13.99 -9.41
N ASP A 201 -1.68 12.93 -8.83
CA ASP A 201 -2.55 12.96 -7.65
C ASP A 201 -1.84 13.47 -6.37
N THR A 202 -0.51 13.35 -6.28
CA THR A 202 0.32 13.92 -5.21
C THR A 202 0.58 15.43 -5.38
N ILE A 203 0.54 15.97 -6.60
CA ILE A 203 0.89 17.38 -6.89
C ILE A 203 0.07 18.38 -6.07
N PRO A 204 -1.27 18.25 -5.90
CA PRO A 204 -2.04 19.19 -5.07
C PRO A 204 -1.56 19.25 -3.63
N GLN A 205 -1.13 18.12 -3.05
CA GLN A 205 -0.61 18.05 -1.69
C GLN A 205 0.79 18.68 -1.60
N ILE A 206 1.67 18.46 -2.60
CA ILE A 206 2.98 19.12 -2.67
C ILE A 206 2.80 20.63 -2.68
N ILE A 207 1.94 21.15 -3.56
CA ILE A 207 1.66 22.59 -3.67
C ILE A 207 1.05 23.15 -2.37
N SER A 208 0.16 22.39 -1.72
CA SER A 208 -0.47 22.82 -0.46
C SER A 208 0.52 22.88 0.71
N ASN A 209 1.46 21.95 0.79
CA ASN A 209 2.45 21.91 1.86
C ASN A 209 3.66 22.82 1.58
N PHE A 210 4.00 23.03 0.31
CA PHE A 210 5.13 23.84 -0.14
C PHE A 210 4.69 24.81 -1.24
N PRO A 211 3.94 25.88 -0.90
CA PRO A 211 3.39 26.81 -1.91
C PRO A 211 4.47 27.54 -2.71
N ASP A 212 5.65 27.75 -2.13
CA ASP A 212 6.81 28.39 -2.75
C ASP A 212 7.81 27.37 -3.33
N PHE A 213 7.34 26.22 -3.82
CA PHE A 213 8.22 25.20 -4.37
C PHE A 213 9.00 25.73 -5.59
N LYS A 214 10.30 25.39 -5.66
CA LYS A 214 11.16 25.76 -6.77
C LYS A 214 10.87 24.88 -7.99
N LYS A 215 10.80 23.55 -7.78
CA LYS A 215 10.59 22.59 -8.87
C LYS A 215 9.98 21.29 -8.36
N ILE A 216 9.14 20.67 -9.19
CA ILE A 216 8.63 19.32 -8.99
C ILE A 216 9.02 18.48 -10.20
N TYR A 217 9.66 17.34 -9.97
CA TYR A 217 9.90 16.29 -10.97
C TYR A 217 8.87 15.18 -10.78
N CYS A 218 7.99 14.98 -11.77
CA CYS A 218 7.01 13.91 -11.80
C CYS A 218 7.50 12.80 -12.73
N ILE A 219 7.77 11.62 -12.18
CA ILE A 219 8.31 10.48 -12.93
C ILE A 219 7.31 9.36 -12.94
N GLU A 220 6.84 8.96 -14.12
CA GLU A 220 5.80 7.94 -14.32
C GLU A 220 6.08 7.16 -15.61
N PRO A 221 6.20 5.82 -15.54
CA PRO A 221 6.47 5.00 -16.72
C PRO A 221 5.28 4.87 -17.67
N ASN A 222 4.05 4.96 -17.18
CA ASN A 222 2.87 4.84 -18.02
C ASN A 222 2.60 6.13 -18.79
N ASN A 223 2.76 6.05 -20.11
CA ASN A 223 2.61 7.20 -21.01
C ASN A 223 1.20 7.85 -20.94
N LEU A 224 0.15 7.05 -20.71
CA LEU A 224 -1.21 7.59 -20.57
C LEU A 224 -1.33 8.43 -19.29
N HIS A 225 -0.84 7.91 -18.17
CA HIS A 225 -0.91 8.58 -16.87
C HIS A 225 -0.13 9.89 -16.86
N ILE A 226 1.14 9.86 -17.32
CA ILE A 226 1.98 11.06 -17.36
C ILE A 226 1.41 12.15 -18.27
N ASN A 227 0.77 11.78 -19.39
CA ASN A 227 0.12 12.74 -20.26
C ASN A 227 -1.13 13.37 -19.63
N ILE A 228 -1.89 12.61 -18.82
CA ILE A 228 -3.00 13.14 -18.03
C ILE A 228 -2.47 14.13 -16.99
N ALA A 229 -1.42 13.77 -16.25
CA ALA A 229 -0.77 14.65 -15.28
C ALA A 229 -0.30 15.95 -15.95
N LYS A 230 0.44 15.85 -17.04
CA LYS A 230 0.93 17.00 -17.83
C LYS A 230 -0.19 17.92 -18.27
N LYS A 231 -1.32 17.37 -18.72
CA LYS A 231 -2.50 18.15 -19.11
C LYS A 231 -3.12 18.86 -17.91
N ASN A 232 -3.31 18.16 -16.80
CA ASN A 232 -3.97 18.69 -15.60
C ASN A 232 -3.18 19.82 -14.94
N PHE A 233 -1.85 19.76 -15.01
CA PHE A 233 -0.96 20.71 -14.34
C PHE A 233 -0.15 21.59 -15.32
N SER A 234 -0.60 21.70 -16.58
CA SER A 234 0.06 22.47 -17.65
C SER A 234 0.29 23.96 -17.36
N LYS A 235 -0.44 24.52 -16.38
CA LYS A 235 -0.29 25.92 -15.94
C LYS A 235 0.95 26.20 -15.09
N TYR A 236 1.61 25.14 -14.58
CA TYR A 236 2.81 25.26 -13.74
C TYR A 236 4.06 24.97 -14.59
N GLU A 237 4.84 26.01 -14.89
CA GLU A 237 6.07 25.89 -15.70
C GLU A 237 7.21 25.20 -14.94
N ASN A 238 7.15 25.20 -13.61
CA ASN A 238 8.15 24.59 -12.73
C ASN A 238 7.81 23.15 -12.33
N ILE A 239 6.91 22.47 -13.06
CA ILE A 239 6.66 21.02 -12.93
C ILE A 239 7.17 20.34 -14.19
N GLU A 240 8.14 19.43 -14.03
CA GLU A 240 8.70 18.63 -15.11
C GLU A 240 8.14 17.21 -15.10
N PHE A 241 7.63 16.75 -16.25
CA PHE A 241 7.02 15.43 -16.40
C PHE A 241 7.93 14.53 -17.23
N ILE A 242 8.42 13.45 -16.63
CA ILE A 242 9.40 12.52 -17.22
C ILE A 242 8.75 11.15 -17.38
N ASN A 243 8.62 10.69 -18.64
CA ASN A 243 8.03 9.38 -18.94
C ASN A 243 9.10 8.28 -18.94
N CYS A 244 9.42 7.76 -17.78
CA CYS A 244 10.29 6.58 -17.62
C CYS A 244 10.02 5.88 -16.27
N GLY A 245 10.44 4.62 -16.15
CA GLY A 245 10.58 3.94 -14.88
C GLY A 245 11.86 4.33 -14.16
N LEU A 246 11.88 4.18 -12.84
CA LEU A 246 13.08 4.36 -12.02
C LEU A 246 13.73 3.01 -11.73
N GLY A 247 15.05 2.96 -11.69
CA GLY A 247 15.81 1.76 -11.44
C GLY A 247 17.29 2.03 -11.14
N ASN A 248 18.08 0.97 -11.05
CA ASN A 248 19.51 1.03 -10.70
C ASN A 248 20.44 1.29 -11.89
N LYS A 249 19.92 1.29 -13.12
CA LYS A 249 20.66 1.56 -14.35
C LYS A 249 19.73 2.05 -15.45
N LYS A 250 20.31 2.72 -16.47
CA LYS A 250 19.58 3.12 -17.68
C LYS A 250 19.33 1.90 -18.57
N ILE A 251 18.07 1.71 -19.00
CA ILE A 251 17.65 0.70 -19.97
C ILE A 251 16.69 1.37 -20.95
N GLU A 252 17.00 1.28 -22.24
CA GLU A 252 16.18 1.83 -23.33
C GLU A 252 15.55 0.70 -24.15
N ASN A 253 14.38 0.94 -24.72
CA ASN A 253 13.68 0.05 -25.64
C ASN A 253 13.46 -1.37 -25.08
N MET A 254 12.91 -1.49 -23.86
CA MET A 254 12.55 -2.78 -23.29
C MET A 254 11.47 -3.48 -24.12
N THR A 255 11.73 -4.71 -24.55
CA THR A 255 10.73 -5.54 -25.20
C THR A 255 9.81 -6.18 -24.16
N ASN A 256 8.53 -6.42 -24.52
CA ASN A 256 7.49 -6.96 -23.62
C ASN A 256 7.88 -8.24 -22.84
N GLN A 257 8.82 -9.05 -23.34
CA GLN A 257 9.31 -10.26 -22.64
C GLN A 257 10.20 -9.99 -21.42
N LYS A 258 10.89 -8.83 -21.37
CA LYS A 258 11.75 -8.46 -20.22
C LYS A 258 10.98 -7.75 -19.12
N LEU A 259 9.79 -7.25 -19.42
CA LEU A 259 8.94 -6.49 -18.48
C LEU A 259 8.25 -7.38 -17.44
N GLN A 260 7.89 -8.63 -17.81
CA GLN A 260 7.16 -9.56 -16.95
C GLN A 260 7.95 -10.04 -15.72
N ASN A 261 9.28 -9.91 -15.72
CA ASN A 261 10.14 -10.46 -14.67
C ASN A 261 10.53 -9.44 -13.57
N ASN A 262 10.22 -8.14 -13.73
CA ASN A 262 10.76 -7.09 -12.86
C ASN A 262 9.72 -6.18 -12.19
N CYS A 263 8.43 -6.28 -12.51
CA CYS A 263 7.38 -5.45 -11.90
C CYS A 263 6.19 -6.31 -11.48
N ALA A 264 5.69 -6.09 -10.28
CA ALA A 264 4.58 -6.86 -9.69
C ALA A 264 3.20 -6.59 -10.34
N HIS A 265 3.08 -5.58 -11.17
CA HIS A 265 1.86 -5.23 -11.92
C HIS A 265 2.17 -4.75 -13.35
N ASP A 266 1.16 -4.74 -14.23
CA ASP A 266 1.14 -4.46 -15.68
C ASP A 266 1.77 -3.12 -16.15
N TYR A 267 2.76 -2.59 -15.43
CA TYR A 267 3.47 -1.36 -15.79
C TYR A 267 4.53 -1.64 -16.86
N GLN A 268 4.18 -1.36 -18.08
CA GLN A 268 5.08 -1.43 -19.25
C GLN A 268 5.93 -0.16 -19.35
N ALA A 269 6.99 -0.07 -18.53
CA ALA A 269 8.01 0.95 -18.74
C ALA A 269 8.80 0.59 -20.02
N SER A 270 8.69 1.39 -21.08
CA SER A 270 9.55 1.23 -22.27
C SER A 270 11.00 1.60 -21.99
N ASN A 271 11.23 2.49 -21.02
CA ASN A 271 12.54 2.99 -20.62
C ASN A 271 12.64 3.02 -19.08
N ILE A 272 13.82 2.66 -18.57
CA ILE A 272 14.19 2.83 -17.15
C ILE A 272 15.39 3.75 -17.08
N ASN A 273 15.46 4.61 -16.08
CA ASN A 273 16.62 5.45 -15.83
C ASN A 273 16.89 5.57 -14.32
N THR A 274 18.06 6.06 -13.97
CA THR A 274 18.44 6.34 -12.58
C THR A 274 18.09 7.77 -12.22
N ILE A 275 17.78 8.02 -10.96
CA ILE A 275 17.56 9.39 -10.45
C ILE A 275 18.83 10.23 -10.68
N ASP A 276 20.00 9.67 -10.40
CA ASP A 276 21.29 10.34 -10.60
C ASP A 276 21.56 10.78 -12.06
N ASN A 277 20.98 10.10 -13.06
CA ASN A 277 21.10 10.49 -14.47
C ASN A 277 20.04 11.50 -14.92
N LEU A 278 18.86 11.47 -14.28
CA LEU A 278 17.73 12.32 -14.66
C LEU A 278 17.85 13.73 -14.10
N ILE A 279 18.39 13.85 -12.89
CA ILE A 279 18.37 15.11 -12.13
C ILE A 279 19.80 15.59 -11.89
N ASN A 280 20.08 16.81 -12.37
CA ASN A 280 21.41 17.43 -12.25
C ASN A 280 21.43 18.62 -11.27
N GLU A 281 20.38 18.81 -10.48
CA GLU A 281 20.32 19.83 -9.43
C GLU A 281 20.05 19.20 -8.06
N LYS A 282 20.21 19.99 -7.01
CA LYS A 282 19.94 19.55 -5.65
C LYS A 282 18.45 19.19 -5.52
N VAL A 283 18.16 17.99 -5.01
CA VAL A 283 16.82 17.53 -4.64
C VAL A 283 16.72 17.56 -3.10
N ASP A 284 15.64 18.14 -2.58
CA ASP A 284 15.42 18.27 -1.14
C ASP A 284 14.50 17.18 -0.60
N PHE A 285 13.60 16.65 -1.45
CA PHE A 285 12.64 15.61 -1.07
C PHE A 285 12.46 14.59 -2.19
N ILE A 286 12.51 13.31 -1.85
CA ILE A 286 12.25 12.18 -2.77
C ILE A 286 11.09 11.34 -2.20
N LYS A 287 9.99 11.26 -2.93
CA LYS A 287 8.93 10.27 -2.68
C LYS A 287 9.08 9.13 -3.69
N LEU A 288 8.98 7.88 -3.21
CA LEU A 288 8.91 6.71 -4.08
C LEU A 288 7.70 5.84 -3.71
N ASP A 289 6.82 5.67 -4.68
CA ASP A 289 5.69 4.75 -4.68
C ASP A 289 5.59 4.17 -6.10
N ILE A 290 6.41 3.16 -6.38
CA ILE A 290 6.75 2.67 -7.73
C ILE A 290 6.58 1.16 -7.88
N GLU A 291 5.58 0.63 -7.16
CA GLU A 291 5.06 -0.72 -7.35
C GLU A 291 6.13 -1.83 -7.22
N GLY A 292 7.08 -1.64 -6.28
CA GLY A 292 8.11 -2.62 -5.93
C GLY A 292 9.47 -2.42 -6.63
N ALA A 293 9.70 -1.28 -7.29
CA ALA A 293 11.01 -0.91 -7.83
C ALA A 293 11.84 -0.01 -6.90
N GLU A 294 11.38 0.23 -5.65
CA GLU A 294 11.96 1.17 -4.70
C GLU A 294 13.42 0.88 -4.38
N GLN A 295 13.79 -0.39 -4.18
CA GLN A 295 15.16 -0.80 -3.90
C GLN A 295 16.11 -0.40 -5.04
N ASP A 296 15.73 -0.72 -6.28
CA ASP A 296 16.53 -0.38 -7.47
C ASP A 296 16.59 1.13 -7.71
N ALA A 297 15.50 1.85 -7.49
CA ALA A 297 15.46 3.31 -7.61
C ALA A 297 16.36 4.01 -6.58
N LEU A 298 16.41 3.51 -5.33
CA LEU A 298 17.32 4.01 -4.30
C LEU A 298 18.79 3.77 -4.63
N ILE A 299 19.12 2.60 -5.19
CA ILE A 299 20.48 2.32 -5.71
C ILE A 299 20.82 3.30 -6.84
N GLY A 300 19.87 3.61 -7.72
CA GLY A 300 20.02 4.57 -8.81
C GLY A 300 19.99 6.04 -8.39
N ALA A 301 19.72 6.32 -7.11
CA ALA A 301 19.77 7.65 -6.49
C ALA A 301 20.95 7.83 -5.55
N LYS A 302 21.94 6.94 -5.60
CA LYS A 302 23.05 6.88 -4.63
C LYS A 302 23.77 8.21 -4.45
N ASN A 303 24.10 8.89 -5.54
CA ASN A 303 24.80 10.17 -5.47
C ASN A 303 23.87 11.27 -4.95
N THR A 304 22.63 11.32 -5.45
CA THR A 304 21.61 12.27 -4.99
C THR A 304 21.37 12.16 -3.48
N ILE A 305 21.18 10.94 -2.95
CA ILE A 305 20.97 10.70 -1.51
C ILE A 305 22.20 11.12 -0.70
N LYS A 306 23.40 10.75 -1.18
CA LYS A 306 24.64 11.01 -0.46
C LYS A 306 24.99 12.50 -0.40
N GLU A 307 24.85 13.20 -1.53
CA GLU A 307 25.29 14.57 -1.69
C GLU A 307 24.26 15.60 -1.24
N ASN A 308 22.98 15.34 -1.53
CA ASN A 308 21.92 16.30 -1.27
C ASN A 308 21.30 16.14 0.14
N GLN A 309 21.46 14.97 0.76
CA GLN A 309 20.82 14.65 2.05
C GLN A 309 19.31 14.93 1.99
N ALA A 310 18.66 14.50 0.89
CA ALA A 310 17.23 14.69 0.67
C ALA A 310 16.41 13.96 1.75
N ILE A 311 15.27 14.50 2.13
CA ILE A 311 14.26 13.75 2.87
C ILE A 311 13.71 12.66 1.94
N LEU A 312 13.61 11.42 2.47
CA LEU A 312 13.05 10.33 1.68
C LEU A 312 11.74 9.87 2.33
N ALA A 313 10.69 9.71 1.50
CA ALA A 313 9.41 9.10 1.87
C ALA A 313 9.16 7.91 0.93
N ILE A 314 9.43 6.70 1.42
CA ILE A 314 9.50 5.49 0.59
C ILE A 314 8.39 4.53 0.99
N CYS A 315 7.55 4.13 0.03
CA CYS A 315 6.58 3.06 0.23
C CYS A 315 7.29 1.72 0.41
N ILE A 316 6.95 0.97 1.47
CA ILE A 316 7.59 -0.30 1.80
C ILE A 316 6.60 -1.47 1.84
N TYR A 317 5.41 -1.28 1.29
CA TYR A 317 4.34 -2.29 1.37
C TYR A 317 4.29 -3.23 0.16
N HIS A 318 5.02 -2.95 -0.91
CA HIS A 318 4.96 -3.71 -2.17
C HIS A 318 5.61 -5.09 -2.09
N LYS A 319 6.73 -5.22 -1.35
CA LYS A 319 7.44 -6.48 -1.13
C LYS A 319 7.71 -6.69 0.35
N ALA A 320 7.64 -7.92 0.83
CA ALA A 320 7.94 -8.23 2.22
C ALA A 320 9.36 -7.79 2.61
N GLN A 321 10.34 -8.03 1.73
CA GLN A 321 11.73 -7.65 1.97
C GLN A 321 11.99 -6.13 1.97
N ASP A 322 11.07 -5.28 1.49
CA ASP A 322 11.24 -3.82 1.51
C ASP A 322 11.33 -3.29 2.93
N TRP A 323 10.70 -3.97 3.89
CA TRP A 323 10.71 -3.59 5.30
C TRP A 323 12.10 -3.56 5.93
N TYR A 324 13.04 -4.35 5.42
CA TYR A 324 14.42 -4.38 5.95
C TYR A 324 15.49 -4.04 4.92
N LYS A 325 15.27 -4.30 3.64
CA LYS A 325 16.26 -3.95 2.61
C LYS A 325 16.32 -2.46 2.30
N ILE A 326 15.17 -1.78 2.27
CA ILE A 326 15.13 -0.34 2.01
C ILE A 326 15.92 0.44 3.06
N PRO A 327 15.68 0.28 4.39
CA PRO A 327 16.52 0.98 5.38
C PRO A 327 17.98 0.58 5.32
N GLN A 328 18.31 -0.67 5.00
CA GLN A 328 19.71 -1.08 4.82
C GLN A 328 20.36 -0.33 3.64
N ILE A 329 19.72 -0.30 2.46
CA ILE A 329 20.23 0.40 1.27
C ILE A 329 20.47 1.88 1.58
N VAL A 330 19.51 2.56 2.21
CA VAL A 330 19.64 3.99 2.52
C VAL A 330 20.77 4.24 3.49
N LEU A 331 20.90 3.46 4.57
CA LEU A 331 21.97 3.62 5.55
C LEU A 331 23.36 3.23 5.01
N ASP A 332 23.43 2.28 4.07
CA ASP A 332 24.68 1.94 3.37
C ASP A 332 25.15 3.08 2.44
N ILE A 333 24.20 3.85 1.89
CA ILE A 333 24.50 5.05 1.07
C ILE A 333 24.91 6.22 1.97
N ASN A 334 24.13 6.49 3.01
CA ASN A 334 24.36 7.56 3.96
C ASN A 334 23.84 7.16 5.34
N PRO A 335 24.71 6.90 6.34
CA PRO A 335 24.30 6.49 7.69
C PRO A 335 23.71 7.64 8.52
N ASN A 336 23.71 8.88 8.03
CA ASN A 336 23.26 10.06 8.77
C ASN A 336 21.76 10.33 8.56
N TYR A 337 20.93 9.29 8.69
CA TYR A 337 19.47 9.40 8.64
C TYR A 337 18.82 8.89 9.92
N LYS A 338 17.79 9.60 10.39
CA LYS A 338 16.79 9.11 11.34
C LYS A 338 15.69 8.39 10.58
N ILE A 339 15.23 7.25 11.10
CA ILE A 339 14.23 6.42 10.44
C ILE A 339 12.92 6.48 11.21
N TYR A 340 11.82 6.75 10.48
CA TYR A 340 10.47 6.76 11.03
C TYR A 340 9.54 5.94 10.14
N LEU A 341 8.43 5.46 10.72
CA LEU A 341 7.41 4.70 10.01
C LEU A 341 6.04 5.31 10.24
N ARG A 342 5.27 5.43 9.17
CA ARG A 342 3.85 5.84 9.23
C ARG A 342 3.00 4.92 8.35
N HIS A 343 1.72 4.83 8.69
CA HIS A 343 0.75 4.05 7.93
C HIS A 343 -0.53 4.86 7.78
N TYR A 344 -1.01 5.01 6.55
CA TYR A 344 -2.03 5.99 6.18
C TYR A 344 -3.34 5.36 5.68
N MET A 345 -3.53 4.06 5.96
CA MET A 345 -4.69 3.32 5.52
C MET A 345 -5.18 2.33 6.58
N GLU A 346 -6.38 1.81 6.41
CA GLU A 346 -6.99 0.79 7.27
C GLU A 346 -6.57 -0.64 6.92
N GLY A 347 -5.73 -0.84 5.92
CA GLY A 347 -5.46 -2.16 5.34
C GLY A 347 -3.99 -2.40 5.00
N ILE A 348 -3.76 -3.02 3.86
CA ILE A 348 -2.44 -3.57 3.49
C ILE A 348 -1.51 -2.57 2.79
N PHE A 349 -2.03 -1.43 2.32
CA PHE A 349 -1.30 -0.44 1.53
C PHE A 349 -0.82 0.73 2.39
N GLU A 350 -0.12 1.68 1.79
CA GLU A 350 0.19 3.00 2.32
C GLU A 350 1.03 2.99 3.61
N THR A 351 1.97 2.03 3.72
CA THR A 351 3.02 2.07 4.74
C THR A 351 4.24 2.78 4.16
N VAL A 352 4.60 3.92 4.76
CA VAL A 352 5.68 4.80 4.31
C VAL A 352 6.79 4.83 5.36
N MET A 353 8.02 4.57 4.94
CA MET A 353 9.22 4.76 5.74
C MET A 353 9.87 6.09 5.37
N TYR A 354 10.11 6.91 6.40
CA TYR A 354 10.74 8.21 6.25
C TYR A 354 12.19 8.15 6.70
N PHE A 355 13.05 8.79 5.91
CA PHE A 355 14.45 8.99 6.26
C PHE A 355 14.69 10.51 6.31
N ILE A 356 14.95 10.98 7.53
CA ILE A 356 15.14 12.41 7.82
C ILE A 356 16.63 12.63 8.11
N PRO A 357 17.34 13.50 7.37
CA PRO A 357 18.75 13.77 7.60
C PRO A 357 19.02 14.29 9.02
N LEU A 358 20.13 13.89 9.63
CA LEU A 358 20.51 14.32 10.99
C LEU A 358 20.79 15.82 11.09
N ASN A 359 21.13 16.47 9.98
CA ASN A 359 21.51 17.90 9.93
C ASN A 359 20.38 18.80 9.37
N SER A 360 19.14 18.33 9.37
CA SER A 360 17.96 19.13 8.97
C SER A 360 17.44 19.95 10.16
N ASP A 361 18.27 20.86 10.68
CA ASP A 361 17.87 21.89 11.64
C ASP A 361 17.40 23.15 10.91
#